data_3004799ba18d13b7f9eb7fb23d794fcf
#
_entry.id   3004799ba18d13b7f9eb7fb23d794fcf
#
_cell.length_a   1.000
_cell.length_b   1.000
_cell.length_c   1.000
_cell.angle_alpha   90.00
_cell.angle_beta   90.00
_cell.angle_gamma   90.00
#
_symmetry.space_group_name_H-M   'P 1'
#
loop_
_entity.id
_entity.type
_entity.pdbx_description
1 polymer ?
#
loop_
_entity_poly.entity_id
_entity_poly.type
_entity_poly.pdbx_seq_one_letter_code
_entity_poly.pdbx_strand_id
1 'polypeptide(L)'
;MKLLFFQNCVSPHQVPYMVELVKFNIFKDIILIVPRYDYDERRKIGWNNENLIDKTGIQLIFKPNDIEVEDLLKNCDNGYCFFSGIRADKSVFNWFKLSLDYGVKRYIITEPPLTYNKPLWLHYIRFYLRDYRFVSCIDGIFGIGYNAVKYYKCISSKWYVFPFMYVTETINRTEAVPHGVPKMLFVGNLCKRKNVAIVIKALKEIKNVEFSIVGNGKQKKNLERLAKKLRVKVNFVGARNIKEVPVIMQGYDVLVLPSLYDGWGVVVNEAMGLGLYVVVSNKCGARQLINSKKQGIIFKSNKISDLKNAISYCINNIDSIRENIYINIRDYKKYRPENVAKYLINCINSKSDCQYDIFNNKGI
;
A
#
# COMPACT_ATOMS: atom_id res chain seq x y z
N MET A 1 0.43 19.12 21.31
CA MET A 1 -0.08 17.74 21.22
C MET A 1 0.99 16.84 20.65
N LYS A 2 1.02 15.57 21.04
CA LYS A 2 1.96 14.56 20.51
C LYS A 2 1.24 13.56 19.63
N LEU A 3 1.94 13.02 18.60
CA LEU A 3 1.50 11.88 17.81
C LEU A 3 2.40 10.68 18.10
N LEU A 4 1.82 9.58 18.57
CA LEU A 4 2.50 8.32 18.79
C LEU A 4 2.06 7.29 17.74
N PHE A 5 2.99 6.78 16.96
CA PHE A 5 2.75 5.76 15.95
C PHE A 5 3.33 4.41 16.40
N PHE A 6 2.48 3.52 16.87
CA PHE A 6 2.84 2.16 17.26
C PHE A 6 2.74 1.24 16.04
N GLN A 7 3.87 1.00 15.40
CA GLN A 7 3.94 0.24 14.15
C GLN A 7 4.64 -1.10 14.33
N ASN A 8 4.32 -2.06 13.48
CA ASN A 8 4.94 -3.40 13.48
C ASN A 8 6.38 -3.41 12.94
N CYS A 9 6.77 -2.41 12.19
CA CYS A 9 8.13 -2.16 11.71
C CYS A 9 8.23 -0.73 11.17
N VAL A 10 9.45 -0.26 10.88
CA VAL A 10 9.67 0.97 10.11
C VAL A 10 9.22 0.72 8.68
N SER A 11 8.21 1.44 8.22
CA SER A 11 7.60 1.20 6.91
C SER A 11 7.89 2.31 5.91
N PRO A 12 8.55 2.02 4.78
CA PRO A 12 8.79 3.00 3.73
C PRO A 12 7.49 3.51 3.07
N HIS A 13 6.36 2.89 3.41
CA HIS A 13 5.04 3.27 2.89
C HIS A 13 4.17 4.03 3.90
N GLN A 14 4.71 4.27 5.09
CA GLN A 14 4.08 5.09 6.13
C GLN A 14 4.95 6.27 6.56
N VAL A 15 6.26 6.10 6.63
CA VAL A 15 7.19 7.19 6.97
C VAL A 15 7.01 8.45 6.10
N PRO A 16 6.76 8.37 4.78
CA PRO A 16 6.66 9.58 3.96
C PRO A 16 5.61 10.58 4.43
N TYR A 17 4.39 10.15 4.81
CA TYR A 17 3.40 11.10 5.33
C TYR A 17 3.70 11.56 6.76
N MET A 18 4.41 10.75 7.56
CA MET A 18 4.85 11.17 8.89
C MET A 18 5.91 12.29 8.80
N VAL A 19 6.80 12.24 7.81
CA VAL A 19 7.76 13.31 7.51
C VAL A 19 7.03 14.62 7.18
N GLU A 20 5.96 14.55 6.40
CA GLU A 20 5.16 15.75 6.10
C GLU A 20 4.43 16.29 7.33
N LEU A 21 3.98 15.42 8.24
CA LEU A 21 3.40 15.85 9.53
C LEU A 21 4.43 16.63 10.38
N VAL A 22 5.72 16.24 10.36
CA VAL A 22 6.79 17.00 11.02
C VAL A 22 6.94 18.40 10.40
N LYS A 23 6.96 18.48 9.07
CA LYS A 23 7.11 19.76 8.33
C LYS A 23 5.99 20.74 8.62
N PHE A 24 4.77 20.26 8.88
CA PHE A 24 3.65 21.16 9.20
C PHE A 24 3.78 21.83 10.56
N ASN A 25 4.64 21.35 11.43
CA ASN A 25 4.93 21.92 12.75
C ASN A 25 3.69 22.19 13.64
N ILE A 26 2.63 21.39 13.47
CA ILE A 26 1.38 21.48 14.24
C ILE A 26 1.49 20.68 15.53
N PHE A 27 2.27 19.59 15.48
CA PHE A 27 2.46 18.69 16.60
C PHE A 27 3.84 18.91 17.22
N LYS A 28 3.88 18.90 18.58
CA LYS A 28 5.13 19.10 19.33
C LYS A 28 6.13 17.99 19.04
N ASP A 29 5.65 16.74 19.06
CA ASP A 29 6.48 15.56 18.86
C ASP A 29 5.73 14.55 17.97
N ILE A 30 6.45 13.94 17.05
CA ILE A 30 6.00 12.79 16.25
C ILE A 30 6.95 11.66 16.55
N ILE A 31 6.43 10.61 17.21
CA ILE A 31 7.21 9.50 17.73
C ILE A 31 6.77 8.20 17.05
N LEU A 32 7.72 7.50 16.46
CA LEU A 32 7.52 6.18 15.86
C LEU A 32 8.06 5.10 16.79
N ILE A 33 7.19 4.21 17.25
CA ILE A 33 7.50 3.13 18.19
C ILE A 33 7.39 1.80 17.45
N VAL A 34 8.49 1.03 17.40
CA VAL A 34 8.56 -0.22 16.63
C VAL A 34 9.29 -1.34 17.36
N PRO A 35 8.87 -2.62 17.20
CA PRO A 35 9.59 -3.76 17.75
C PRO A 35 10.73 -4.24 16.84
N ARG A 36 10.80 -3.78 15.58
CA ARG A 36 11.81 -4.15 14.58
C ARG A 36 11.90 -3.11 13.47
N TYR A 37 13.06 -3.02 12.81
CA TYR A 37 13.20 -2.21 11.60
C TYR A 37 12.49 -2.87 10.41
N ASP A 38 12.72 -4.16 10.19
CA ASP A 38 12.20 -4.94 9.08
C ASP A 38 11.85 -6.35 9.52
N TYR A 39 11.06 -7.05 8.70
CA TYR A 39 10.88 -8.49 8.78
C TYR A 39 12.04 -9.22 8.08
N ASP A 40 12.53 -10.34 8.65
CA ASP A 40 13.66 -11.11 8.11
C ASP A 40 13.46 -11.54 6.65
N GLU A 41 12.21 -11.86 6.27
CA GLU A 41 11.88 -12.21 4.90
C GLU A 41 12.11 -11.05 3.92
N ARG A 42 11.90 -9.81 4.37
CA ARG A 42 12.13 -8.59 3.57
C ARG A 42 13.63 -8.25 3.50
N ARG A 43 14.37 -8.42 4.60
CA ARG A 43 15.83 -8.25 4.61
C ARG A 43 16.52 -9.18 3.61
N LYS A 44 16.08 -10.45 3.52
CA LYS A 44 16.60 -11.44 2.56
C LYS A 44 16.44 -11.03 1.10
N ILE A 45 15.56 -10.11 0.78
CA ILE A 45 15.33 -9.59 -0.57
C ILE A 45 15.83 -8.15 -0.75
N GLY A 46 16.71 -7.70 0.15
CA GLY A 46 17.41 -6.42 0.02
C GLY A 46 16.69 -5.21 0.62
N TRP A 47 15.70 -5.41 1.48
CA TRP A 47 15.12 -4.31 2.25
C TRP A 47 16.03 -3.95 3.42
N ASN A 48 16.30 -2.66 3.60
CA ASN A 48 16.95 -2.11 4.76
C ASN A 48 16.32 -0.76 5.10
N ASN A 49 15.57 -0.72 6.20
CA ASN A 49 14.83 0.47 6.64
C ASN A 49 15.48 1.13 7.87
N GLU A 50 16.70 0.73 8.27
CA GLU A 50 17.36 1.25 9.47
C GLU A 50 17.55 2.77 9.40
N ASN A 51 17.97 3.29 8.26
CA ASN A 51 18.25 4.71 8.06
C ASN A 51 17.08 5.49 7.44
N LEU A 52 15.87 4.90 7.39
CA LEU A 52 14.74 5.52 6.69
C LEU A 52 14.24 6.79 7.38
N ILE A 53 14.46 6.92 8.68
CA ILE A 53 14.03 8.05 9.50
C ILE A 53 15.16 9.01 9.89
N ASP A 54 16.37 8.75 9.44
CA ASP A 54 17.49 9.65 9.70
C ASP A 54 17.21 11.05 9.14
N LYS A 55 17.45 12.08 9.95
CA LYS A 55 17.23 13.50 9.58
C LYS A 55 15.79 13.87 9.19
N THR A 56 14.78 13.05 9.54
CA THR A 56 13.37 13.34 9.23
C THR A 56 12.66 14.19 10.29
N GLY A 57 13.23 14.32 11.48
CA GLY A 57 12.59 14.95 12.65
C GLY A 57 11.60 14.02 13.38
N ILE A 58 11.44 12.79 12.92
CA ILE A 58 10.67 11.75 13.61
C ILE A 58 11.54 11.15 14.71
N GLN A 59 11.05 11.11 15.95
CA GLN A 59 11.73 10.40 17.03
C GLN A 59 11.44 8.90 16.91
N LEU A 60 12.50 8.06 16.86
CA LEU A 60 12.35 6.61 16.86
C LEU A 60 12.57 6.05 18.25
N ILE A 61 11.62 5.22 18.70
CA ILE A 61 11.80 4.39 19.89
C ILE A 61 11.76 2.92 19.46
N PHE A 62 12.91 2.27 19.60
CA PHE A 62 13.13 0.92 19.11
C PHE A 62 13.07 -0.10 20.24
N LYS A 63 12.13 -1.06 20.16
CA LYS A 63 11.94 -2.13 21.16
C LYS A 63 11.78 -1.63 22.59
N PRO A 64 10.89 -0.65 22.87
CA PRO A 64 10.71 -0.22 24.24
C PRO A 64 10.16 -1.35 25.12
N ASN A 65 10.51 -1.31 26.40
CA ASN A 65 9.86 -2.09 27.42
C ASN A 65 8.52 -1.45 27.82
N ASP A 66 7.72 -2.14 28.65
CA ASP A 66 6.39 -1.65 29.02
C ASP A 66 6.43 -0.36 29.86
N ILE A 67 7.44 -0.17 30.70
CA ILE A 67 7.63 1.05 31.52
C ILE A 67 7.89 2.27 30.63
N GLU A 68 8.77 2.12 29.64
CA GLU A 68 9.07 3.19 28.67
C GLU A 68 7.82 3.59 27.86
N VAL A 69 6.98 2.61 27.51
CA VAL A 69 5.71 2.88 26.80
C VAL A 69 4.71 3.58 27.72
N GLU A 70 4.60 3.17 28.98
CA GLU A 70 3.74 3.83 29.96
C GLU A 70 4.17 5.28 30.21
N ASP A 71 5.47 5.56 30.30
CA ASP A 71 5.98 6.92 30.44
C ASP A 71 5.68 7.80 29.22
N LEU A 72 5.76 7.24 28.01
CA LEU A 72 5.34 7.92 26.80
C LEU A 72 3.84 8.26 26.84
N LEU A 73 3.00 7.32 27.25
CA LEU A 73 1.54 7.48 27.32
C LEU A 73 1.13 8.48 28.41
N LYS A 74 1.76 8.47 29.59
CA LYS A 74 1.58 9.46 30.66
C LYS A 74 1.88 10.88 30.15
N ASN A 75 2.96 11.03 29.37
CA ASN A 75 3.39 12.31 28.81
C ASN A 75 2.68 12.68 27.49
N CYS A 76 1.66 11.91 27.08
CA CYS A 76 0.88 12.11 25.85
C CYS A 76 -0.56 12.54 26.14
N ASP A 77 -0.83 13.20 27.26
CA ASP A 77 -2.18 13.60 27.67
C ASP A 77 -2.91 14.34 26.54
N ASN A 78 -4.14 13.91 26.24
CA ASN A 78 -4.95 14.35 25.11
C ASN A 78 -4.28 14.19 23.73
N GLY A 79 -3.22 13.41 23.60
CA GLY A 79 -2.55 13.12 22.33
C GLY A 79 -3.20 11.99 21.54
N TYR A 80 -2.62 11.73 20.38
CA TYR A 80 -3.14 10.74 19.43
C TYR A 80 -2.20 9.55 19.31
N CYS A 81 -2.73 8.35 19.48
CA CYS A 81 -2.03 7.08 19.33
C CYS A 81 -2.57 6.35 18.08
N PHE A 82 -1.68 6.01 17.16
CA PHE A 82 -2.00 5.27 15.94
C PHE A 82 -1.38 3.87 16.01
N PHE A 83 -2.19 2.84 15.87
CA PHE A 83 -1.74 1.44 15.96
C PHE A 83 -1.87 0.75 14.61
N SER A 84 -0.84 0.00 14.17
CA SER A 84 -0.87 -0.80 12.95
C SER A 84 -1.69 -2.10 13.13
N GLY A 85 -3.02 -1.95 13.11
CA GLY A 85 -3.96 -3.01 13.43
C GLY A 85 -4.05 -3.30 14.94
N ILE A 86 -5.08 -4.04 15.35
CA ILE A 86 -5.25 -4.40 16.77
C ILE A 86 -4.33 -5.58 17.13
N ARG A 87 -4.30 -6.62 16.29
CA ARG A 87 -3.55 -7.87 16.53
C ARG A 87 -2.64 -8.29 15.40
N ALA A 88 -2.21 -7.36 14.58
CA ALA A 88 -1.29 -7.66 13.49
C ALA A 88 0.11 -8.03 13.99
N ASP A 89 0.51 -7.46 15.12
CA ASP A 89 1.77 -7.73 15.80
C ASP A 89 1.55 -7.87 17.31
N LYS A 90 2.29 -8.75 17.97
CA LYS A 90 2.16 -9.03 19.42
C LYS A 90 2.57 -7.82 20.27
N SER A 91 3.66 -7.15 19.90
CA SER A 91 4.14 -5.96 20.62
C SER A 91 3.16 -4.81 20.49
N VAL A 92 2.70 -4.52 19.27
CA VAL A 92 1.70 -3.47 19.02
C VAL A 92 0.40 -3.73 19.77
N PHE A 93 -0.04 -5.00 19.86
CA PHE A 93 -1.22 -5.34 20.64
C PHE A 93 -1.00 -5.15 22.14
N ASN A 94 0.19 -5.45 22.67
CA ASN A 94 0.52 -5.19 24.07
C ASN A 94 0.50 -3.68 24.36
N TRP A 95 1.13 -2.87 23.54
CA TRP A 95 1.12 -1.40 23.65
C TRP A 95 -0.29 -0.79 23.52
N PHE A 96 -1.12 -1.37 22.63
CA PHE A 96 -2.53 -0.99 22.56
C PHE A 96 -3.25 -1.24 23.89
N LYS A 97 -3.03 -2.39 24.55
CA LYS A 97 -3.63 -2.68 25.85
C LYS A 97 -3.14 -1.72 26.94
N LEU A 98 -1.84 -1.45 27.01
CA LEU A 98 -1.28 -0.46 27.94
C LEU A 98 -1.93 0.91 27.75
N SER A 99 -2.19 1.31 26.51
CA SER A 99 -2.82 2.61 26.25
C SER A 99 -4.24 2.76 26.81
N LEU A 100 -4.93 1.65 27.17
CA LEU A 100 -6.31 1.70 27.66
C LEU A 100 -6.43 2.43 29.01
N ASP A 101 -5.37 2.46 29.80
CA ASP A 101 -5.32 3.07 31.13
C ASP A 101 -5.01 4.58 31.08
N TYR A 102 -4.86 5.15 29.88
CA TYR A 102 -4.47 6.55 29.67
C TYR A 102 -5.50 7.33 28.84
N GLY A 103 -5.59 8.64 29.08
CA GLY A 103 -6.51 9.57 28.40
C GLY A 103 -6.15 9.95 26.96
N VAL A 104 -5.60 9.00 26.18
CA VAL A 104 -5.18 9.23 24.79
C VAL A 104 -6.28 8.83 23.80
N LYS A 105 -6.30 9.44 22.62
CA LYS A 105 -7.17 9.06 21.50
C LYS A 105 -6.52 7.95 20.69
N ARG A 106 -7.27 6.89 20.39
CA ARG A 106 -6.77 5.66 19.75
C ARG A 106 -7.32 5.51 18.35
N TYR A 107 -6.43 5.49 17.38
CA TYR A 107 -6.75 5.24 15.98
C TYR A 107 -6.06 3.98 15.48
N ILE A 108 -6.74 3.22 14.66
CA ILE A 108 -6.19 1.99 14.05
C ILE A 108 -5.96 2.23 12.56
N ILE A 109 -4.73 2.04 12.10
CA ILE A 109 -4.40 2.03 10.65
C ILE A 109 -4.31 0.56 10.24
N THR A 110 -5.16 0.10 9.33
CA THR A 110 -5.25 -1.34 9.05
C THR A 110 -5.72 -1.67 7.63
N GLU A 111 -5.18 -2.77 7.09
CA GLU A 111 -5.68 -3.40 5.87
C GLU A 111 -6.99 -4.17 6.11
N PRO A 112 -7.74 -4.51 5.04
CA PRO A 112 -8.84 -5.46 5.16
C PRO A 112 -8.31 -6.84 5.56
N PRO A 113 -9.14 -7.68 6.21
CA PRO A 113 -8.74 -9.04 6.54
C PRO A 113 -8.37 -9.84 5.29
N LEU A 114 -7.38 -10.74 5.43
CA LEU A 114 -6.89 -11.57 4.34
C LEU A 114 -7.93 -12.64 3.96
N THR A 115 -8.70 -12.38 2.91
CA THR A 115 -9.78 -13.27 2.43
C THR A 115 -9.33 -14.27 1.36
N TYR A 116 -8.03 -14.35 1.05
CA TYR A 116 -7.50 -15.24 0.01
C TYR A 116 -7.78 -16.73 0.28
N ASN A 117 -7.66 -17.16 1.54
CA ASN A 117 -7.83 -18.56 1.95
C ASN A 117 -8.97 -18.76 2.97
N LYS A 118 -9.66 -17.69 3.36
CA LYS A 118 -10.73 -17.75 4.36
C LYS A 118 -11.88 -16.85 3.97
N PRO A 119 -13.14 -17.29 4.08
CA PRO A 119 -14.28 -16.45 3.78
C PRO A 119 -14.42 -15.31 4.79
N LEU A 120 -14.98 -14.19 4.34
CA LEU A 120 -15.09 -12.96 5.12
C LEU A 120 -15.88 -13.13 6.42
N TRP A 121 -16.93 -13.97 6.43
CA TRP A 121 -17.75 -14.20 7.62
C TRP A 121 -16.97 -14.79 8.81
N LEU A 122 -15.95 -15.65 8.54
CA LEU A 122 -15.07 -16.14 9.61
C LEU A 122 -14.28 -15.02 10.29
N HIS A 123 -13.90 -13.99 9.54
CA HIS A 123 -13.21 -12.82 10.11
C HIS A 123 -14.13 -12.00 11.00
N TYR A 124 -15.43 -11.88 10.66
CA TYR A 124 -16.44 -11.25 11.53
C TYR A 124 -16.60 -12.03 12.86
N ILE A 125 -16.84 -13.34 12.78
CA ILE A 125 -16.98 -14.18 13.99
C ILE A 125 -15.73 -14.03 14.88
N ARG A 126 -14.54 -14.16 14.26
CA ARG A 126 -13.27 -14.02 15.02
C ARG A 126 -13.15 -12.64 15.69
N PHE A 127 -13.56 -11.57 14.99
CA PHE A 127 -13.52 -10.23 15.55
C PHE A 127 -14.48 -10.12 16.75
N TYR A 128 -15.73 -10.55 16.60
CA TYR A 128 -16.73 -10.50 17.68
C TYR A 128 -16.29 -11.30 18.92
N LEU A 129 -15.75 -12.49 18.73
CA LEU A 129 -15.29 -13.32 19.85
C LEU A 129 -14.05 -12.78 20.58
N ARG A 130 -13.19 -12.01 19.89
CA ARG A 130 -11.87 -11.67 20.44
C ARG A 130 -11.66 -10.17 20.68
N ASP A 131 -12.20 -9.34 19.82
CA ASP A 131 -11.79 -7.94 19.73
C ASP A 131 -12.95 -6.95 19.91
N TYR A 132 -14.21 -7.43 19.93
CA TYR A 132 -15.41 -6.59 20.06
C TYR A 132 -15.41 -5.75 21.36
N ARG A 133 -14.81 -6.27 22.43
CA ARG A 133 -14.64 -5.55 23.71
C ARG A 133 -13.84 -4.25 23.59
N PHE A 134 -13.04 -4.10 22.54
CA PHE A 134 -12.25 -2.88 22.29
C PHE A 134 -12.97 -1.84 21.44
N VAL A 135 -14.18 -2.12 20.98
CA VAL A 135 -14.93 -1.21 20.11
C VAL A 135 -15.11 0.17 20.74
N SER A 136 -15.46 0.22 22.03
CA SER A 136 -15.63 1.48 22.78
C SER A 136 -14.35 2.23 23.11
N CYS A 137 -13.20 1.57 22.97
CA CYS A 137 -11.89 2.16 23.28
C CYS A 137 -11.16 2.73 22.06
N ILE A 138 -11.77 2.65 20.86
CA ILE A 138 -11.18 3.08 19.59
C ILE A 138 -11.97 4.28 19.10
N ASP A 139 -11.29 5.42 18.90
CA ASP A 139 -11.87 6.67 18.40
C ASP A 139 -12.11 6.65 16.89
N GLY A 140 -11.29 5.94 16.12
CA GLY A 140 -11.47 5.82 14.68
C GLY A 140 -10.54 4.84 14.00
N ILE A 141 -10.87 4.51 12.75
CA ILE A 141 -10.12 3.55 11.93
C ILE A 141 -9.76 4.17 10.59
N PHE A 142 -8.46 4.17 10.27
CA PHE A 142 -7.93 4.47 8.96
C PHE A 142 -7.81 3.17 8.16
N GLY A 143 -8.85 2.87 7.38
CA GLY A 143 -8.96 1.63 6.61
C GLY A 143 -8.22 1.72 5.28
N ILE A 144 -7.16 0.92 5.11
CA ILE A 144 -6.38 0.85 3.87
C ILE A 144 -7.26 0.29 2.74
N GLY A 145 -7.76 1.22 1.91
CA GLY A 145 -8.68 0.92 0.82
C GLY A 145 -10.12 0.65 1.23
N TYR A 146 -11.05 0.80 0.27
CA TYR A 146 -12.50 0.65 0.54
C TYR A 146 -12.93 -0.72 1.08
N ASN A 147 -12.18 -1.79 0.79
CA ASN A 147 -12.49 -3.09 1.37
C ASN A 147 -12.31 -3.10 2.90
N ALA A 148 -11.31 -2.38 3.42
CA ALA A 148 -11.14 -2.18 4.86
C ALA A 148 -12.25 -1.31 5.43
N VAL A 149 -12.54 -0.18 4.77
CA VAL A 149 -13.64 0.71 5.17
C VAL A 149 -14.96 -0.05 5.28
N LYS A 150 -15.32 -0.81 4.24
CA LYS A 150 -16.54 -1.62 4.23
C LYS A 150 -16.55 -2.65 5.37
N TYR A 151 -15.43 -3.34 5.59
CA TYR A 151 -15.33 -4.35 6.65
C TYR A 151 -15.56 -3.74 8.04
N TYR A 152 -14.86 -2.64 8.36
CA TYR A 152 -14.94 -2.05 9.69
C TYR A 152 -16.25 -1.28 9.94
N LYS A 153 -16.84 -0.65 8.94
CA LYS A 153 -18.19 -0.06 9.04
C LYS A 153 -19.28 -1.11 9.34
N CYS A 154 -19.13 -2.34 8.82
CA CYS A 154 -20.05 -3.44 9.16
C CYS A 154 -19.90 -3.97 10.58
N ILE A 155 -18.77 -3.73 11.27
CA ILE A 155 -18.54 -4.18 12.65
C ILE A 155 -19.21 -3.25 13.64
N SER A 156 -19.07 -1.94 13.47
CA SER A 156 -19.60 -0.96 14.41
C SER A 156 -19.92 0.36 13.73
N SER A 157 -21.13 0.87 13.97
CA SER A 157 -21.53 2.23 13.61
C SER A 157 -20.95 3.32 14.53
N LYS A 158 -20.35 2.92 15.67
CA LYS A 158 -19.71 3.84 16.61
C LYS A 158 -18.37 4.38 16.13
N TRP A 159 -17.74 3.71 15.15
CA TRP A 159 -16.43 4.10 14.64
C TRP A 159 -16.53 5.11 13.51
N TYR A 160 -15.70 6.14 13.57
CA TYR A 160 -15.32 6.89 12.38
C TYR A 160 -14.34 6.05 11.56
N VAL A 161 -14.75 5.65 10.36
CA VAL A 161 -13.93 4.81 9.47
C VAL A 161 -13.56 5.62 8.24
N PHE A 162 -12.29 6.05 8.19
CA PHE A 162 -11.72 6.88 7.16
C PHE A 162 -11.05 6.02 6.08
N PRO A 163 -11.34 6.23 4.79
CA PRO A 163 -10.56 5.63 3.71
C PRO A 163 -9.11 6.09 3.80
N PHE A 164 -8.18 5.16 3.77
CA PHE A 164 -6.74 5.48 3.87
C PHE A 164 -5.92 4.67 2.88
N MET A 165 -4.64 5.01 2.73
CA MET A 165 -3.74 4.35 1.79
C MET A 165 -2.29 4.33 2.29
N TYR A 166 -1.50 3.41 1.75
CA TYR A 166 -0.06 3.52 1.81
C TYR A 166 0.43 4.58 0.83
N VAL A 167 1.54 5.20 1.17
CA VAL A 167 2.16 6.27 0.39
C VAL A 167 3.59 5.85 0.01
N THR A 168 4.08 6.36 -1.06
CA THR A 168 5.47 6.22 -1.46
C THR A 168 6.16 7.57 -1.46
N GLU A 169 7.47 7.59 -1.32
CA GLU A 169 8.24 8.82 -1.55
C GLU A 169 7.92 9.39 -2.94
N THR A 170 7.95 10.70 -3.04
CA THR A 170 7.78 11.36 -4.33
C THR A 170 9.05 11.21 -5.14
N ILE A 171 9.00 10.40 -6.19
CA ILE A 171 10.09 10.22 -7.13
C ILE A 171 9.72 10.93 -8.43
N ASN A 172 10.59 11.83 -8.87
CA ASN A 172 10.41 12.48 -10.16
C ASN A 172 10.90 11.55 -11.27
N ARG A 173 10.16 11.51 -12.39
CA ARG A 173 10.61 10.83 -13.59
C ARG A 173 11.78 11.60 -14.19
N THR A 174 12.91 10.93 -14.39
CA THR A 174 14.13 11.47 -14.98
C THR A 174 14.42 10.88 -16.36
N GLU A 175 13.91 9.65 -16.60
CA GLU A 175 14.12 8.96 -17.87
C GLU A 175 13.11 9.41 -18.94
N ALA A 176 13.55 9.40 -20.16
CA ALA A 176 12.70 9.64 -21.31
C ALA A 176 11.53 8.65 -21.40
N VAL A 177 10.48 9.04 -22.11
CA VAL A 177 9.35 8.14 -22.37
C VAL A 177 9.85 6.97 -23.23
N PRO A 178 9.50 5.71 -22.90
CA PRO A 178 9.89 4.57 -23.72
C PRO A 178 9.43 4.68 -25.18
N HIS A 179 10.19 4.13 -26.08
CA HIS A 179 9.89 4.08 -27.52
C HIS A 179 9.88 2.64 -28.03
N GLY A 180 9.37 2.43 -29.25
CA GLY A 180 9.32 1.12 -29.90
C GLY A 180 8.28 0.17 -29.30
N VAL A 181 8.62 -1.10 -29.16
CA VAL A 181 7.71 -2.15 -28.69
C VAL A 181 7.21 -1.83 -27.26
N PRO A 182 5.90 -1.96 -26.98
CA PRO A 182 5.34 -1.76 -25.63
C PRO A 182 6.03 -2.62 -24.58
N LYS A 183 6.42 -2.01 -23.46
CA LYS A 183 7.12 -2.68 -22.36
C LYS A 183 6.25 -2.79 -21.13
N MET A 184 5.98 -4.01 -20.72
CA MET A 184 5.18 -4.31 -19.53
C MET A 184 6.03 -4.86 -18.41
N LEU A 185 5.70 -4.48 -17.18
CA LEU A 185 6.44 -4.85 -15.98
C LEU A 185 5.52 -5.46 -14.92
N PHE A 186 5.99 -6.50 -14.28
CA PHE A 186 5.50 -6.96 -12.97
C PHE A 186 6.58 -6.73 -11.93
N VAL A 187 6.20 -6.21 -10.76
CA VAL A 187 7.10 -6.06 -9.60
C VAL A 187 6.47 -6.69 -8.38
N GLY A 188 7.20 -7.56 -7.69
CA GLY A 188 6.79 -8.13 -6.42
C GLY A 188 7.25 -9.56 -6.16
N ASN A 189 6.87 -10.08 -4.99
CA ASN A 189 7.17 -11.46 -4.59
C ASN A 189 6.46 -12.48 -5.50
N LEU A 190 7.22 -13.45 -6.02
CA LEU A 190 6.71 -14.51 -6.91
C LEU A 190 6.06 -15.64 -6.10
N CYS A 191 4.83 -15.40 -5.65
CA CYS A 191 4.01 -16.34 -4.91
C CYS A 191 2.67 -16.61 -5.63
N LYS A 192 1.97 -17.69 -5.25
CA LYS A 192 0.67 -18.08 -5.87
C LYS A 192 -0.35 -16.92 -5.83
N ARG A 193 -0.40 -16.17 -4.72
CA ARG A 193 -1.32 -15.05 -4.52
C ARG A 193 -1.14 -13.93 -5.57
N LYS A 194 0.09 -13.68 -6.02
CA LYS A 194 0.40 -12.67 -7.03
C LYS A 194 0.04 -13.09 -8.46
N ASN A 195 -0.18 -14.37 -8.70
CA ASN A 195 -0.78 -14.94 -9.95
C ASN A 195 -0.10 -14.51 -11.26
N VAL A 196 1.21 -14.35 -11.27
CA VAL A 196 1.96 -13.92 -12.47
C VAL A 196 1.78 -14.89 -13.64
N ALA A 197 1.50 -16.16 -13.35
CA ALA A 197 1.25 -17.19 -14.36
C ALA A 197 0.11 -16.82 -15.34
N ILE A 198 -0.90 -16.04 -14.90
CA ILE A 198 -2.00 -15.64 -15.80
C ILE A 198 -1.50 -14.67 -16.89
N VAL A 199 -0.51 -13.83 -16.61
CA VAL A 199 0.10 -12.90 -17.58
C VAL A 199 0.85 -13.71 -18.64
N ILE A 200 1.68 -14.67 -18.23
CA ILE A 200 2.42 -15.53 -19.15
C ILE A 200 1.46 -16.33 -20.06
N LYS A 201 0.34 -16.82 -19.49
CA LYS A 201 -0.70 -17.50 -20.28
C LYS A 201 -1.40 -16.56 -21.26
N ALA A 202 -1.68 -15.32 -20.87
CA ALA A 202 -2.29 -14.33 -21.75
C ALA A 202 -1.38 -13.98 -22.94
N LEU A 203 -0.08 -13.84 -22.69
CA LEU A 203 0.93 -13.50 -23.68
C LEU A 203 1.21 -14.61 -24.72
N LYS A 204 0.72 -15.84 -24.52
CA LYS A 204 0.86 -16.93 -25.51
C LYS A 204 0.31 -16.53 -26.89
N GLU A 205 -0.77 -15.79 -26.93
CA GLU A 205 -1.46 -15.39 -28.16
C GLU A 205 -1.22 -13.92 -28.53
N ILE A 206 -0.49 -13.17 -27.69
CA ILE A 206 -0.21 -11.75 -27.89
C ILE A 206 1.25 -11.60 -28.26
N LYS A 207 1.51 -10.95 -29.39
CA LYS A 207 2.86 -10.62 -29.88
C LYS A 207 3.10 -9.12 -29.80
N ASN A 208 4.33 -8.70 -30.12
CA ASN A 208 4.73 -7.29 -30.15
C ASN A 208 4.58 -6.59 -28.79
N VAL A 209 4.97 -7.28 -27.73
CA VAL A 209 5.07 -6.74 -26.37
C VAL A 209 6.23 -7.40 -25.63
N GLU A 210 6.98 -6.62 -24.90
CA GLU A 210 8.01 -7.10 -23.98
C GLU A 210 7.43 -7.21 -22.56
N PHE A 211 7.73 -8.30 -21.87
CA PHE A 211 7.29 -8.49 -20.50
C PHE A 211 8.47 -8.82 -19.59
N SER A 212 8.65 -8.04 -18.54
CA SER A 212 9.67 -8.23 -17.53
C SER A 212 9.08 -8.47 -16.15
N ILE A 213 9.77 -9.26 -15.36
CA ILE A 213 9.41 -9.61 -13.98
C ILE A 213 10.55 -9.19 -13.06
N VAL A 214 10.30 -8.22 -12.19
CA VAL A 214 11.20 -7.81 -11.10
C VAL A 214 10.69 -8.45 -9.80
N GLY A 215 11.52 -9.30 -9.22
CA GLY A 215 11.21 -9.98 -7.98
C GLY A 215 11.75 -11.40 -7.92
N ASN A 216 11.56 -12.02 -6.75
CA ASN A 216 11.93 -13.41 -6.49
C ASN A 216 10.82 -14.08 -5.67
N GLY A 217 10.88 -15.40 -5.51
CA GLY A 217 9.94 -16.14 -4.67
C GLY A 217 9.74 -17.58 -5.10
N LYS A 218 8.95 -18.31 -4.32
CA LYS A 218 8.74 -19.77 -4.46
C LYS A 218 8.20 -20.19 -5.84
N GLN A 219 7.58 -19.29 -6.59
CA GLN A 219 7.00 -19.58 -7.92
C GLN A 219 7.97 -19.34 -9.09
N LYS A 220 9.17 -18.74 -8.87
CA LYS A 220 10.11 -18.36 -9.94
C LYS A 220 10.37 -19.51 -10.94
N LYS A 221 10.86 -20.64 -10.44
CA LYS A 221 11.15 -21.83 -11.29
C LYS A 221 9.94 -22.33 -12.07
N ASN A 222 8.73 -22.28 -11.47
CA ASN A 222 7.49 -22.70 -12.14
C ASN A 222 7.09 -21.71 -13.24
N LEU A 223 7.29 -20.42 -13.04
CA LEU A 223 7.01 -19.37 -14.03
C LEU A 223 7.98 -19.45 -15.21
N GLU A 224 9.26 -19.71 -14.96
CA GLU A 224 10.27 -19.92 -16.01
C GLU A 224 9.94 -21.14 -16.87
N ARG A 225 9.58 -22.29 -16.23
CA ARG A 225 9.11 -23.49 -16.95
C ARG A 225 7.85 -23.23 -17.77
N LEU A 226 6.90 -22.47 -17.21
CA LEU A 226 5.66 -22.11 -17.89
C LEU A 226 5.93 -21.25 -19.12
N ALA A 227 6.78 -20.21 -19.01
CA ALA A 227 7.18 -19.36 -20.11
C ALA A 227 7.83 -20.18 -21.24
N LYS A 228 8.78 -21.06 -20.92
CA LYS A 228 9.41 -21.99 -21.88
C LYS A 228 8.39 -22.92 -22.55
N LYS A 229 7.50 -23.56 -21.77
CA LYS A 229 6.46 -24.45 -22.29
C LYS A 229 5.53 -23.75 -23.28
N LEU A 230 5.15 -22.49 -22.99
CA LEU A 230 4.23 -21.70 -23.80
C LEU A 230 4.94 -20.91 -24.92
N ARG A 231 6.29 -20.98 -25.01
CA ARG A 231 7.13 -20.20 -25.93
C ARG A 231 6.89 -18.70 -25.81
N VAL A 232 6.69 -18.20 -24.59
CA VAL A 232 6.54 -16.78 -24.28
C VAL A 232 7.89 -16.24 -23.81
N LYS A 233 8.37 -15.15 -24.48
CA LYS A 233 9.60 -14.47 -24.05
C LYS A 233 9.30 -13.62 -22.82
N VAL A 234 9.95 -13.92 -21.71
CA VAL A 234 9.82 -13.20 -20.43
C VAL A 234 11.22 -12.89 -19.90
N ASN A 235 11.45 -11.63 -19.54
CA ASN A 235 12.70 -11.21 -18.92
C ASN A 235 12.56 -11.29 -17.39
N PHE A 236 13.27 -12.25 -16.76
CA PHE A 236 13.33 -12.39 -15.31
C PHE A 236 14.50 -11.59 -14.74
N VAL A 237 14.26 -10.35 -14.34
CA VAL A 237 15.27 -9.40 -13.82
C VAL A 237 15.83 -9.82 -12.47
N GLY A 238 15.07 -10.60 -11.69
CA GLY A 238 15.42 -10.98 -10.32
C GLY A 238 14.96 -9.94 -9.28
N ALA A 239 15.35 -10.18 -8.01
CA ALA A 239 15.07 -9.21 -6.92
C ALA A 239 15.89 -7.94 -7.10
N ARG A 240 15.31 -6.83 -6.73
CA ARG A 240 15.94 -5.51 -6.70
C ARG A 240 15.62 -4.82 -5.37
N ASN A 241 16.48 -3.93 -4.91
CA ASN A 241 16.23 -3.17 -3.71
C ASN A 241 15.14 -2.10 -3.98
N ILE A 242 14.57 -1.58 -2.91
CA ILE A 242 13.43 -0.64 -2.99
C ILE A 242 13.78 0.66 -3.74
N LYS A 243 15.05 1.09 -3.71
CA LYS A 243 15.51 2.32 -4.40
C LYS A 243 15.75 2.09 -5.90
N GLU A 244 16.09 0.87 -6.30
CA GLU A 244 16.29 0.51 -7.72
C GLU A 244 14.98 0.33 -8.46
N VAL A 245 13.94 -0.14 -7.79
CA VAL A 245 12.64 -0.44 -8.44
C VAL A 245 12.06 0.76 -9.18
N PRO A 246 11.98 1.97 -8.61
CA PRO A 246 11.45 3.13 -9.32
C PRO A 246 12.30 3.55 -10.53
N VAL A 247 13.62 3.37 -10.46
CA VAL A 247 14.51 3.63 -11.60
C VAL A 247 14.21 2.67 -12.75
N ILE A 248 14.10 1.37 -12.43
CA ILE A 248 13.74 0.35 -13.42
C ILE A 248 12.37 0.62 -14.05
N MET A 249 11.38 1.01 -13.24
CA MET A 249 10.02 1.30 -13.71
C MET A 249 9.98 2.36 -14.80
N GLN A 250 10.84 3.36 -14.78
CA GLN A 250 10.85 4.45 -15.76
C GLN A 250 11.12 3.97 -17.19
N GLY A 251 11.76 2.82 -17.36
CA GLY A 251 11.98 2.19 -18.66
C GLY A 251 10.78 1.40 -19.23
N TYR A 252 9.61 1.45 -18.56
CA TYR A 252 8.41 0.69 -18.95
C TYR A 252 7.20 1.60 -19.16
N ASP A 253 6.24 1.08 -19.94
CA ASP A 253 4.98 1.77 -20.25
C ASP A 253 3.87 1.36 -19.28
N VAL A 254 3.81 0.07 -18.90
CA VAL A 254 2.67 -0.52 -18.21
C VAL A 254 3.12 -1.37 -17.03
N LEU A 255 2.55 -1.14 -15.85
CA LEU A 255 2.62 -2.08 -14.73
C LEU A 255 1.44 -3.05 -14.80
N VAL A 256 1.71 -4.36 -14.68
CA VAL A 256 0.66 -5.39 -14.58
C VAL A 256 0.68 -6.02 -13.19
N LEU A 257 -0.40 -5.88 -12.41
CA LEU A 257 -0.55 -6.49 -11.08
C LEU A 257 -1.74 -7.46 -11.04
N PRO A 258 -1.53 -8.76 -11.38
CA PRO A 258 -2.59 -9.74 -11.59
C PRO A 258 -3.02 -10.49 -10.32
N SER A 259 -2.83 -9.91 -9.14
CA SER A 259 -3.01 -10.58 -7.85
C SER A 259 -4.42 -11.18 -7.68
N LEU A 260 -4.49 -12.38 -7.12
CA LEU A 260 -5.74 -13.01 -6.64
C LEU A 260 -6.25 -12.33 -5.37
N TYR A 261 -5.36 -11.70 -4.63
CA TYR A 261 -5.63 -10.86 -3.49
C TYR A 261 -4.40 -9.98 -3.20
N ASP A 262 -4.66 -8.72 -2.98
CA ASP A 262 -3.68 -7.77 -2.44
C ASP A 262 -4.40 -6.77 -1.53
N GLY A 263 -4.02 -6.69 -0.26
CA GLY A 263 -4.64 -5.77 0.69
C GLY A 263 -4.60 -4.34 0.16
N TRP A 264 -3.43 -3.95 -0.37
CA TRP A 264 -3.26 -2.70 -1.08
C TRP A 264 -2.60 -2.89 -2.45
N GLY A 265 -1.31 -3.23 -2.49
CA GLY A 265 -0.53 -3.32 -3.72
C GLY A 265 0.21 -2.03 -4.01
N VAL A 266 1.09 -1.62 -3.09
CA VAL A 266 1.81 -0.34 -3.11
C VAL A 266 2.59 -0.07 -4.38
N VAL A 267 3.04 -1.10 -5.08
CA VAL A 267 3.71 -0.99 -6.39
C VAL A 267 2.88 -0.22 -7.44
N VAL A 268 1.56 -0.18 -7.27
CA VAL A 268 0.66 0.64 -8.12
C VAL A 268 0.88 2.13 -7.84
N ASN A 269 1.11 2.51 -6.58
CA ASN A 269 1.45 3.88 -6.21
C ASN A 269 2.76 4.32 -6.88
N GLU A 270 3.79 3.47 -6.81
CA GLU A 270 5.10 3.72 -7.42
C GLU A 270 4.97 3.92 -8.93
N ALA A 271 4.26 3.00 -9.61
CA ALA A 271 4.05 3.06 -11.04
C ALA A 271 3.26 4.31 -11.48
N MET A 272 2.13 4.61 -10.81
CA MET A 272 1.32 5.78 -11.13
C MET A 272 2.04 7.09 -10.82
N GLY A 273 2.84 7.13 -9.74
CA GLY A 273 3.69 8.27 -9.41
C GLY A 273 4.72 8.59 -10.49
N LEU A 274 5.15 7.58 -11.24
CA LEU A 274 6.06 7.68 -12.39
C LEU A 274 5.33 7.80 -13.75
N GLY A 275 4.00 7.83 -13.74
CA GLY A 275 3.16 7.99 -14.93
C GLY A 275 2.89 6.72 -15.72
N LEU A 276 3.33 5.54 -15.24
CA LEU A 276 3.03 4.29 -15.91
C LEU A 276 1.52 4.03 -15.97
N TYR A 277 1.09 3.47 -17.07
CA TYR A 277 -0.24 2.92 -17.17
C TYR A 277 -0.35 1.65 -16.31
N VAL A 278 -1.47 1.41 -15.66
CA VAL A 278 -1.59 0.26 -14.74
C VAL A 278 -2.71 -0.69 -15.18
N VAL A 279 -2.40 -1.99 -15.26
CA VAL A 279 -3.36 -3.08 -15.48
C VAL A 279 -3.46 -3.89 -14.19
N VAL A 280 -4.54 -3.70 -13.45
CA VAL A 280 -4.64 -4.18 -12.06
C VAL A 280 -5.85 -5.08 -11.90
N SER A 281 -5.70 -6.17 -11.13
CA SER A 281 -6.83 -7.04 -10.83
C SER A 281 -7.86 -6.37 -9.91
N ASN A 282 -9.14 -6.74 -10.05
CA ASN A 282 -10.22 -6.27 -9.18
C ASN A 282 -10.08 -6.75 -7.70
N LYS A 283 -9.05 -7.54 -7.39
CA LYS A 283 -8.72 -8.03 -6.04
C LYS A 283 -7.56 -7.29 -5.40
N CYS A 284 -7.05 -6.25 -6.03
CA CYS A 284 -6.04 -5.35 -5.50
C CYS A 284 -6.70 -4.11 -4.88
N GLY A 285 -6.29 -3.71 -3.66
CA GLY A 285 -6.80 -2.51 -2.99
C GLY A 285 -6.51 -1.24 -3.78
N ALA A 286 -5.28 -1.09 -4.26
CA ALA A 286 -4.82 0.11 -4.98
C ALA A 286 -5.50 0.34 -6.35
N ARG A 287 -6.39 -0.57 -6.82
CA ARG A 287 -7.24 -0.30 -7.99
C ARG A 287 -8.05 1.01 -7.84
N GLN A 288 -8.26 1.45 -6.62
CA GLN A 288 -9.01 2.68 -6.30
C GLN A 288 -8.29 3.96 -6.70
N LEU A 289 -7.00 3.87 -6.98
CA LEU A 289 -6.20 4.98 -7.50
C LEU A 289 -6.50 5.26 -8.99
N ILE A 290 -7.11 4.29 -9.69
CA ILE A 290 -7.45 4.40 -11.12
C ILE A 290 -8.78 5.12 -11.25
N ASN A 291 -8.75 6.39 -11.64
CA ASN A 291 -9.94 7.24 -11.77
C ASN A 291 -10.44 7.35 -13.22
N SER A 292 -9.62 6.94 -14.19
CA SER A 292 -9.97 7.03 -15.62
C SER A 292 -9.28 5.95 -16.43
N LYS A 293 -9.81 5.67 -17.63
CA LYS A 293 -9.17 4.79 -18.62
C LYS A 293 -7.83 5.31 -19.14
N LYS A 294 -7.50 6.59 -18.91
CA LYS A 294 -6.19 7.16 -19.27
C LYS A 294 -5.09 6.70 -18.31
N GLN A 295 -5.44 6.29 -17.11
CA GLN A 295 -4.51 5.89 -16.05
C GLN A 295 -4.35 4.38 -15.95
N GLY A 296 -5.39 3.60 -16.29
CA GLY A 296 -5.32 2.15 -16.17
C GLY A 296 -6.61 1.41 -16.43
N ILE A 297 -6.51 0.08 -16.38
CA ILE A 297 -7.63 -0.87 -16.54
C ILE A 297 -7.69 -1.81 -15.34
N ILE A 298 -8.92 -2.02 -14.84
CA ILE A 298 -9.21 -3.02 -13.80
C ILE A 298 -9.82 -4.24 -14.49
N PHE A 299 -9.20 -5.41 -14.32
CA PHE A 299 -9.69 -6.68 -14.89
C PHE A 299 -10.09 -7.68 -13.79
N LYS A 300 -10.94 -8.67 -14.12
CA LYS A 300 -11.34 -9.74 -13.20
C LYS A 300 -10.21 -10.74 -13.01
N SER A 301 -9.72 -10.89 -11.77
CA SER A 301 -8.47 -11.59 -11.40
C SER A 301 -8.33 -13.03 -11.91
N ASN A 302 -9.44 -13.76 -12.09
CA ASN A 302 -9.45 -15.15 -12.56
C ASN A 302 -9.81 -15.28 -14.04
N LYS A 303 -10.03 -14.18 -14.75
CA LYS A 303 -10.51 -14.21 -16.14
C LYS A 303 -9.40 -13.82 -17.11
N ILE A 304 -8.79 -14.83 -17.75
CA ILE A 304 -7.69 -14.63 -18.68
C ILE A 304 -8.10 -13.78 -19.89
N SER A 305 -9.34 -13.91 -20.37
CA SER A 305 -9.86 -13.09 -21.46
C SER A 305 -9.89 -11.60 -21.12
N ASP A 306 -10.29 -11.24 -19.90
CA ASP A 306 -10.30 -9.84 -19.48
C ASP A 306 -8.87 -9.26 -19.45
N LEU A 307 -7.89 -10.07 -18.98
CA LEU A 307 -6.49 -9.65 -18.99
C LEU A 307 -5.93 -9.54 -20.43
N LYS A 308 -6.27 -10.49 -21.33
CA LYS A 308 -5.90 -10.38 -22.75
C LYS A 308 -6.43 -9.09 -23.38
N ASN A 309 -7.72 -8.79 -23.14
CA ASN A 309 -8.33 -7.56 -23.64
C ASN A 309 -7.62 -6.31 -23.11
N ALA A 310 -7.26 -6.29 -21.83
CA ALA A 310 -6.53 -5.18 -21.23
C ALA A 310 -5.12 -5.03 -21.83
N ILE A 311 -4.38 -6.12 -22.04
CA ILE A 311 -3.07 -6.10 -22.67
C ILE A 311 -3.17 -5.64 -24.14
N SER A 312 -4.13 -6.18 -24.90
CA SER A 312 -4.36 -5.78 -26.30
C SER A 312 -4.74 -4.30 -26.40
N TYR A 313 -5.56 -3.79 -25.47
CA TYR A 313 -5.86 -2.37 -25.40
C TYR A 313 -4.57 -1.54 -25.22
N CYS A 314 -3.69 -1.94 -24.31
CA CYS A 314 -2.43 -1.22 -24.07
C CYS A 314 -1.55 -1.18 -25.33
N ILE A 315 -1.46 -2.31 -26.07
CA ILE A 315 -0.67 -2.39 -27.30
C ILE A 315 -1.25 -1.47 -28.39
N ASN A 316 -2.57 -1.51 -28.58
CA ASN A 316 -3.25 -0.75 -29.63
C ASN A 316 -3.32 0.76 -29.33
N ASN A 317 -3.10 1.16 -28.07
CA ASN A 317 -3.17 2.57 -27.65
C ASN A 317 -1.85 3.04 -27.02
N ILE A 318 -0.72 2.43 -27.39
CA ILE A 318 0.56 2.68 -26.73
C ILE A 318 1.01 4.14 -26.86
N ASP A 319 0.82 4.75 -28.02
CA ASP A 319 1.21 6.15 -28.25
C ASP A 319 0.41 7.09 -27.34
N SER A 320 -0.90 6.90 -27.25
CA SER A 320 -1.74 7.68 -26.34
C SER A 320 -1.39 7.44 -24.87
N ILE A 321 -1.00 6.22 -24.50
CA ILE A 321 -0.53 5.91 -23.12
C ILE A 321 0.74 6.69 -22.83
N ARG A 322 1.69 6.75 -23.76
CA ARG A 322 2.95 7.48 -23.63
C ARG A 322 2.74 9.00 -23.56
N GLU A 323 1.87 9.54 -24.39
CA GLU A 323 1.49 10.96 -24.36
C GLU A 323 0.89 11.37 -23.01
N ASN A 324 0.15 10.49 -22.36
CA ASN A 324 -0.50 10.77 -21.09
C ASN A 324 0.41 10.58 -19.84
N ILE A 325 1.67 10.16 -19.99
CA ILE A 325 2.57 9.89 -18.84
C ILE A 325 2.65 11.11 -17.88
N TYR A 326 2.95 12.29 -18.41
CA TYR A 326 3.09 13.50 -17.58
C TYR A 326 1.75 14.00 -17.02
N ILE A 327 0.66 13.78 -17.75
CA ILE A 327 -0.71 14.06 -17.24
C ILE A 327 -1.00 13.16 -16.05
N ASN A 328 -0.69 11.87 -16.17
CA ASN A 328 -0.90 10.89 -15.11
C ASN A 328 -0.05 11.21 -13.86
N ILE A 329 1.20 11.64 -14.02
CA ILE A 329 2.05 12.10 -12.91
C ILE A 329 1.41 13.32 -12.21
N ARG A 330 0.90 14.28 -12.97
CA ARG A 330 0.22 15.46 -12.43
C ARG A 330 -1.04 15.07 -11.66
N ASP A 331 -1.86 14.19 -12.21
CA ASP A 331 -3.12 13.76 -11.60
C ASP A 331 -2.88 12.90 -10.35
N TYR A 332 -1.74 12.21 -10.27
CA TYR A 332 -1.32 11.45 -9.10
C TYR A 332 -0.88 12.35 -7.92
N LYS A 333 -0.58 13.63 -8.14
CA LYS A 333 -0.11 14.56 -7.07
C LYS A 333 -1.01 14.59 -5.84
N LYS A 334 -2.33 14.40 -6.00
CA LYS A 334 -3.28 14.34 -4.89
C LYS A 334 -3.01 13.22 -3.88
N TYR A 335 -2.31 12.18 -4.29
CA TYR A 335 -1.94 11.02 -3.46
C TYR A 335 -0.51 11.12 -2.89
N ARG A 336 0.17 12.26 -3.05
CA ARG A 336 1.50 12.48 -2.50
C ARG A 336 1.45 12.56 -0.97
N PRO A 337 2.58 12.27 -0.29
CA PRO A 337 2.69 12.25 1.16
C PRO A 337 2.10 13.48 1.85
N GLU A 338 2.35 14.67 1.31
CA GLU A 338 1.84 15.95 1.84
C GLU A 338 0.32 15.98 1.93
N ASN A 339 -0.38 15.57 0.86
CA ASN A 339 -1.84 15.58 0.84
C ASN A 339 -2.45 14.50 1.73
N VAL A 340 -1.79 13.35 1.85
CA VAL A 340 -2.21 12.29 2.77
C VAL A 340 -2.03 12.72 4.22
N ALA A 341 -0.95 13.45 4.54
CA ALA A 341 -0.74 14.03 5.88
C ALA A 341 -1.81 15.08 6.22
N LYS A 342 -2.13 16.00 5.29
CA LYS A 342 -3.24 16.97 5.44
C LYS A 342 -4.58 16.26 5.68
N TYR A 343 -4.84 15.21 4.88
CA TYR A 343 -6.05 14.40 5.03
C TYR A 343 -6.13 13.77 6.42
N LEU A 344 -5.05 13.16 6.94
CA LEU A 344 -5.01 12.57 8.28
C LEU A 344 -5.33 13.62 9.35
N ILE A 345 -4.74 14.82 9.28
CA ILE A 345 -5.01 15.92 10.21
C ILE A 345 -6.49 16.31 10.18
N ASN A 346 -7.06 16.46 8.98
CA ASN A 346 -8.48 16.81 8.84
C ASN A 346 -9.39 15.74 9.45
N CYS A 347 -9.08 14.45 9.26
CA CYS A 347 -9.86 13.36 9.82
C CYS A 347 -9.84 13.33 11.35
N ILE A 348 -8.70 13.58 11.99
CA ILE A 348 -8.61 13.58 13.47
C ILE A 348 -9.23 14.82 14.11
N ASN A 349 -9.31 15.94 13.40
CA ASN A 349 -9.89 17.19 13.89
C ASN A 349 -11.41 17.25 13.70
N SER A 350 -11.95 16.70 12.61
CA SER A 350 -13.33 16.96 12.21
C SER A 350 -14.39 16.10 12.92
N LYS A 351 -14.04 15.01 13.60
CA LYS A 351 -14.95 14.10 14.32
C LYS A 351 -16.29 13.79 13.63
N SER A 352 -16.48 14.18 12.39
CA SER A 352 -17.66 13.90 11.59
C SER A 352 -17.34 12.82 10.58
N ASP A 353 -18.33 12.07 10.13
CA ASP A 353 -18.21 11.23 8.92
C ASP A 353 -17.61 12.10 7.82
N CYS A 354 -16.32 11.88 7.58
CA CYS A 354 -15.55 12.78 6.72
C CYS A 354 -16.24 12.91 5.37
N GLN A 355 -16.70 14.10 5.04
CA GLN A 355 -17.00 14.50 3.66
C GLN A 355 -15.72 14.37 2.79
N TYR A 356 -14.57 14.11 3.43
CA TYR A 356 -13.27 13.93 2.81
C TYR A 356 -13.02 12.46 2.53
N ASP A 357 -13.14 12.07 1.27
CA ASP A 357 -12.68 10.78 0.78
C ASP A 357 -11.42 11.02 -0.05
N ILE A 358 -10.27 10.51 0.42
CA ILE A 358 -8.97 10.68 -0.25
C ILE A 358 -8.98 10.18 -1.72
N PHE A 359 -9.92 9.29 -2.08
CA PHE A 359 -10.05 8.75 -3.42
C PHE A 359 -11.04 9.52 -4.30
N ASN A 360 -11.97 10.28 -3.69
CA ASN A 360 -12.99 11.05 -4.41
C ASN A 360 -12.59 12.52 -4.52
N ASN A 361 -12.70 13.09 -5.73
CA ASN A 361 -12.37 14.49 -6.02
C ASN A 361 -13.36 15.52 -5.43
N LYS A 362 -14.30 15.14 -4.57
CA LYS A 362 -15.24 16.07 -3.96
C LYS A 362 -14.69 16.53 -2.62
N GLY A 363 -13.88 17.58 -2.63
CA GLY A 363 -13.54 18.34 -1.44
C GLY A 363 -12.09 18.21 -0.92
N ILE A 364 -11.06 18.39 -1.77
CA ILE A 364 -9.73 18.86 -1.37
C ILE A 364 -9.46 20.16 -2.12
#